data_23609d84411b17d698672a3a482121aa
#
_entry.id   23609d84411b17d698672a3a482121aa
#
_cell.length_a   1.000
_cell.length_b   1.000
_cell.length_c   1.000
_cell.angle_alpha   90.00
_cell.angle_beta   90.00
_cell.angle_gamma   90.00
#
_symmetry.space_group_name_H-M   'P 1'
#
loop_
_entity.id
_entity.type
_entity.pdbx_description
1 polymer ?
#
loop_
_entity_poly.entity_id
_entity_poly.type
_entity_poly.pdbx_seq_one_letter_code
_entity_poly.pdbx_strand_id
1 'polypeptide(L)'
;LAALAWRAIACWRFIPDSSFIDCFFMAALICGSLAFDTIMTFEGRFAEQILPDQLHILNVSFLVPSLRRDFGGCAGNIAYSLKLLGGEPLPMATLGTDGGEYLQRLAALGISDRYVKQVDGTYTAQAMIMTDRDNNQITAFHPGAMMQAHITRIESHPDIKLGIISPDGRDAMLEHAAQFVAAGIPFVFDPGQGLPMFNGAELTQFIEQATWVTVNDYEGKMLCERTGLRLADISRK
;
A
#
# COMPACT_ATOMS: atom_id res chain seq x y z
N LEU A 1 8.89 14.02 -17.11
CA LEU A 1 8.19 12.92 -17.77
C LEU A 1 9.17 11.74 -17.94
N ALA A 2 9.56 11.05 -16.90
CA ALA A 2 10.28 9.80 -16.98
C ALA A 2 9.29 8.70 -16.57
N ALA A 3 8.75 8.02 -17.58
CA ALA A 3 8.00 6.80 -17.42
C ALA A 3 8.97 5.72 -16.93
N LEU A 4 8.98 5.44 -15.63
CA LEU A 4 9.57 4.23 -15.08
C LEU A 4 8.74 3.06 -15.57
N ALA A 5 9.28 2.33 -16.53
CA ALA A 5 8.69 1.12 -17.05
C ALA A 5 8.70 0.04 -15.95
N TRP A 6 7.56 -0.22 -15.35
CA TRP A 6 7.31 -1.37 -14.50
C TRP A 6 7.41 -2.64 -15.35
N ARG A 7 8.51 -3.37 -15.21
CA ARG A 7 8.58 -4.76 -15.68
C ARG A 7 8.16 -5.64 -14.50
N ALA A 8 6.86 -5.88 -14.40
CA ALA A 8 6.35 -6.93 -13.54
C ALA A 8 6.74 -8.28 -14.15
N ILE A 9 7.57 -9.05 -13.48
CA ILE A 9 7.77 -10.48 -13.81
C ILE A 9 6.58 -11.22 -13.21
N ALA A 10 5.48 -11.25 -13.94
CA ALA A 10 4.34 -12.10 -13.61
C ALA A 10 4.67 -13.52 -14.06
N CYS A 11 4.91 -14.42 -13.12
CA CYS A 11 4.98 -15.86 -13.39
C CYS A 11 3.55 -16.37 -13.60
N TRP A 12 3.06 -16.33 -14.85
CA TRP A 12 1.74 -16.85 -15.22
C TRP A 12 1.78 -18.38 -15.22
N ARG A 13 1.15 -18.99 -14.24
CA ARG A 13 0.74 -20.39 -14.37
C ARG A 13 -0.54 -20.41 -15.21
N PHE A 14 -0.47 -21.00 -16.41
CA PHE A 14 -1.63 -21.23 -17.27
C PHE A 14 -2.70 -22.00 -16.50
N ILE A 15 -3.87 -21.38 -16.29
CA ILE A 15 -5.10 -22.05 -15.88
C ILE A 15 -5.79 -22.44 -17.19
N PRO A 16 -5.96 -23.72 -17.47
CA PRO A 16 -6.74 -24.14 -18.63
C PRO A 16 -8.22 -24.08 -18.29
N ASP A 17 -8.92 -23.36 -19.13
CA ASP A 17 -10.30 -23.55 -19.55
C ASP A 17 -11.51 -23.11 -18.68
N SER A 18 -12.41 -22.41 -19.36
CA SER A 18 -13.84 -22.16 -19.12
C SER A 18 -14.31 -21.29 -17.96
N SER A 19 -13.48 -20.85 -17.03
CA SER A 19 -13.89 -19.98 -15.89
C SER A 19 -13.63 -18.49 -16.09
N PHE A 20 -13.22 -18.05 -17.28
CA PHE A 20 -12.91 -16.64 -17.55
C PHE A 20 -14.13 -15.70 -17.51
N ILE A 21 -15.34 -16.23 -17.61
CA ILE A 21 -16.58 -15.44 -17.61
C ILE A 21 -17.04 -15.13 -16.18
N ASP A 22 -16.74 -15.98 -15.21
CA ASP A 22 -17.09 -15.75 -13.80
C ASP A 22 -16.13 -14.79 -13.07
N CYS A 23 -15.02 -14.41 -13.67
CA CYS A 23 -14.05 -13.50 -13.07
C CYS A 23 -14.52 -12.03 -12.97
N PHE A 24 -15.59 -11.65 -13.71
CA PHE A 24 -16.11 -10.29 -13.76
C PHE A 24 -16.91 -9.87 -12.50
N PHE A 25 -17.27 -10.81 -11.62
CA PHE A 25 -18.05 -10.53 -10.41
C PHE A 25 -17.34 -10.92 -9.11
N MET A 26 -16.04 -11.15 -9.15
CA MET A 26 -15.30 -11.53 -7.95
C MET A 26 -14.82 -10.29 -7.21
N ALA A 27 -15.31 -10.13 -5.98
CA ALA A 27 -14.83 -9.07 -5.11
C ALA A 27 -13.42 -9.39 -4.58
N ALA A 28 -12.54 -8.40 -4.65
CA ALA A 28 -11.21 -8.47 -4.06
C ALA A 28 -11.16 -7.63 -2.77
N LEU A 29 -10.84 -8.27 -1.65
CA LEU A 29 -10.62 -7.60 -0.37
C LEU A 29 -9.18 -7.09 -0.32
N ILE A 30 -9.02 -5.77 -0.25
CA ILE A 30 -7.73 -5.10 -0.36
C ILE A 30 -7.37 -4.51 1.00
N CYS A 31 -6.52 -5.23 1.75
CA CYS A 31 -5.96 -4.77 3.02
C CYS A 31 -4.75 -3.88 2.73
N GLY A 32 -4.78 -2.66 3.25
CA GLY A 32 -3.73 -1.68 3.03
C GLY A 32 -4.15 -0.28 3.44
N SER A 33 -3.26 0.68 3.28
CA SER A 33 -3.48 2.05 3.69
C SER A 33 -4.46 2.81 2.80
N LEU A 34 -5.25 3.68 3.42
CA LEU A 34 -5.84 4.88 2.82
C LEU A 34 -5.09 6.08 3.38
N ALA A 35 -4.61 6.96 2.52
CA ALA A 35 -3.77 8.07 2.92
C ALA A 35 -4.05 9.32 2.08
N PHE A 36 -3.60 10.46 2.58
CA PHE A 36 -3.53 11.69 1.79
C PHE A 36 -2.07 12.00 1.43
N ASP A 37 -1.84 12.42 0.20
CA ASP A 37 -0.55 12.88 -0.28
C ASP A 37 -0.59 14.41 -0.44
N THR A 38 0.05 15.12 0.50
CA THR A 38 0.21 16.57 0.43
C THR A 38 1.51 16.88 -0.31
N ILE A 39 1.38 17.33 -1.54
CA ILE A 39 2.51 17.57 -2.45
C ILE A 39 2.76 19.06 -2.54
N MET A 40 3.99 19.45 -2.21
CA MET A 40 4.48 20.84 -2.20
C MET A 40 5.63 20.99 -3.20
N THR A 41 5.62 22.05 -3.97
CA THR A 41 6.72 22.35 -4.88
C THR A 41 7.50 23.55 -4.36
N PHE A 42 8.79 23.34 -4.13
CA PHE A 42 9.76 24.38 -3.83
C PHE A 42 10.47 24.78 -5.12
N GLU A 43 10.39 26.08 -5.48
CA GLU A 43 10.95 26.58 -6.74
C GLU A 43 12.48 26.80 -6.72
N GLY A 44 13.12 26.60 -5.59
CA GLY A 44 14.58 26.61 -5.42
C GLY A 44 15.19 25.21 -5.41
N ARG A 45 16.42 25.11 -4.92
CA ARG A 45 17.13 23.86 -4.69
C ARG A 45 17.38 23.66 -3.20
N PHE A 46 17.16 22.47 -2.67
CA PHE A 46 17.47 22.19 -1.27
C PHE A 46 18.94 22.42 -0.94
N ALA A 47 19.84 22.07 -1.87
CA ALA A 47 21.27 22.27 -1.71
C ALA A 47 21.69 23.75 -1.53
N GLU A 48 20.87 24.70 -1.96
CA GLU A 48 21.11 26.15 -1.78
C GLU A 48 20.65 26.65 -0.42
N GLN A 49 19.76 25.92 0.25
CA GLN A 49 19.15 26.30 1.53
C GLN A 49 19.70 25.49 2.72
N ILE A 50 20.18 24.28 2.48
CA ILE A 50 20.71 23.41 3.50
C ILE A 50 22.25 23.47 3.47
N LEU A 51 22.86 23.99 4.55
CA LEU A 51 24.30 24.09 4.68
C LEU A 51 24.85 22.76 5.22
N PRO A 52 25.62 21.98 4.42
CA PRO A 52 26.09 20.65 4.83
C PRO A 52 26.89 20.65 6.12
N ASP A 53 27.71 21.69 6.33
CA ASP A 53 28.58 21.81 7.51
C ASP A 53 27.82 22.25 8.78
N GLN A 54 26.54 22.59 8.69
CA GLN A 54 25.71 23.08 9.79
C GLN A 54 24.49 22.23 10.07
N LEU A 55 24.47 20.96 9.65
CA LEU A 55 23.35 20.04 9.86
C LEU A 55 22.98 19.84 11.33
N HIS A 56 23.94 20.03 12.26
CA HIS A 56 23.74 19.88 13.70
C HIS A 56 22.89 21.00 14.35
N ILE A 57 22.67 22.12 13.61
CA ILE A 57 21.82 23.24 14.03
C ILE A 57 20.81 23.60 12.94
N LEU A 58 20.37 22.61 12.17
CA LEU A 58 19.49 22.83 11.01
C LEU A 58 18.18 23.53 11.42
N ASN A 59 17.97 24.72 10.88
CA ASN A 59 16.72 25.47 10.98
C ASN A 59 16.42 26.10 9.62
N VAL A 60 15.66 25.40 8.79
CA VAL A 60 15.38 25.81 7.39
C VAL A 60 13.89 25.96 7.19
N SER A 61 13.49 27.02 6.50
CA SER A 61 12.11 27.28 6.08
C SER A 61 12.05 27.38 4.57
N PHE A 62 11.13 26.62 3.97
CA PHE A 62 10.91 26.65 2.54
C PHE A 62 9.60 27.35 2.22
N LEU A 63 9.66 28.38 1.35
CA LEU A 63 8.46 28.97 0.78
C LEU A 63 8.00 28.12 -0.40
N VAL A 64 6.83 27.52 -0.25
CA VAL A 64 6.24 26.64 -1.27
C VAL A 64 4.99 27.31 -1.85
N PRO A 65 5.06 27.88 -3.06
CA PRO A 65 3.94 28.59 -3.67
C PRO A 65 2.83 27.67 -4.16
N SER A 66 3.12 26.37 -4.33
CA SER A 66 2.17 25.36 -4.80
C SER A 66 2.01 24.25 -3.78
N LEU A 67 0.75 23.96 -3.43
CA LEU A 67 0.37 22.87 -2.57
C LEU A 67 -0.89 22.22 -3.17
N ARG A 68 -0.86 20.87 -3.28
CA ARG A 68 -2.06 20.08 -3.60
C ARG A 68 -2.18 18.93 -2.62
N ARG A 69 -3.40 18.46 -2.44
CA ARG A 69 -3.69 17.28 -1.64
C ARG A 69 -4.37 16.25 -2.52
N ASP A 70 -3.76 15.10 -2.66
CA ASP A 70 -4.24 14.00 -3.48
C ASP A 70 -4.69 12.81 -2.58
N PHE A 71 -5.59 11.98 -3.10
CA PHE A 71 -5.95 10.73 -2.46
C PHE A 71 -4.90 9.69 -2.78
N GLY A 72 -4.30 9.11 -1.76
CA GLY A 72 -3.23 8.14 -1.82
C GLY A 72 -3.51 6.91 -0.96
N GLY A 73 -2.45 6.19 -0.63
CA GLY A 73 -2.51 4.93 0.09
C GLY A 73 -2.65 3.72 -0.84
N CYS A 74 -2.00 2.62 -0.45
CA CYS A 74 -1.91 1.43 -1.30
C CYS A 74 -3.27 0.82 -1.60
N ALA A 75 -4.11 0.59 -0.57
CA ALA A 75 -5.45 0.04 -0.79
C ALA A 75 -6.32 0.98 -1.63
N GLY A 76 -6.21 2.29 -1.43
CA GLY A 76 -6.96 3.28 -2.21
C GLY A 76 -6.62 3.25 -3.69
N ASN A 77 -5.32 3.22 -4.01
CA ASN A 77 -4.84 3.19 -5.38
C ASN A 77 -5.14 1.88 -6.09
N ILE A 78 -5.00 0.73 -5.40
CA ILE A 78 -5.36 -0.59 -5.93
C ILE A 78 -6.87 -0.65 -6.18
N ALA A 79 -7.69 -0.20 -5.21
CA ALA A 79 -9.15 -0.18 -5.34
C ALA A 79 -9.61 0.69 -6.52
N TYR A 80 -9.03 1.87 -6.67
CA TYR A 80 -9.30 2.76 -7.80
C TYR A 80 -8.96 2.09 -9.14
N SER A 81 -7.76 1.51 -9.24
CA SER A 81 -7.30 0.85 -10.46
C SER A 81 -8.18 -0.35 -10.82
N LEU A 82 -8.52 -1.19 -9.83
CA LEU A 82 -9.40 -2.34 -10.04
C LEU A 82 -10.81 -1.91 -10.48
N LYS A 83 -11.33 -0.83 -9.89
CA LYS A 83 -12.64 -0.28 -10.30
C LYS A 83 -12.65 0.19 -11.74
N LEU A 84 -11.60 0.88 -12.19
CA LEU A 84 -11.45 1.31 -13.58
C LEU A 84 -11.38 0.14 -14.57
N LEU A 85 -10.84 -0.99 -14.13
CA LEU A 85 -10.78 -2.23 -14.92
C LEU A 85 -12.10 -3.02 -14.88
N GLY A 86 -13.14 -2.52 -14.23
CA GLY A 86 -14.46 -3.15 -14.14
C GLY A 86 -14.57 -4.20 -13.03
N GLY A 87 -13.58 -4.33 -12.15
CA GLY A 87 -13.65 -5.22 -11.00
C GLY A 87 -14.42 -4.63 -9.82
N GLU A 88 -14.58 -5.43 -8.76
CA GLU A 88 -15.23 -5.05 -7.52
C GLU A 88 -14.24 -4.98 -6.35
N PRO A 89 -13.63 -3.81 -6.09
CA PRO A 89 -12.71 -3.63 -4.98
C PRO A 89 -13.46 -3.39 -3.67
N LEU A 90 -12.96 -4.04 -2.61
CA LEU A 90 -13.38 -3.85 -1.23
C LEU A 90 -12.17 -3.41 -0.40
N PRO A 91 -11.87 -2.11 -0.28
CA PRO A 91 -10.77 -1.66 0.56
C PRO A 91 -11.06 -1.95 2.03
N MET A 92 -10.11 -2.60 2.71
CA MET A 92 -10.10 -2.81 4.16
C MET A 92 -8.97 -1.96 4.74
N ALA A 93 -9.36 -0.91 5.43
CA ALA A 93 -8.43 0.12 5.89
C ALA A 93 -8.99 0.92 7.07
N THR A 94 -8.17 1.82 7.59
CA THR A 94 -8.59 2.79 8.60
C THR A 94 -8.38 4.23 8.13
N LEU A 95 -9.31 5.09 8.52
CA LEU A 95 -9.24 6.54 8.34
C LEU A 95 -9.29 7.22 9.71
N GLY A 96 -8.70 8.38 9.82
CA GLY A 96 -8.80 9.22 11.01
C GLY A 96 -10.03 10.13 11.00
N THR A 97 -10.05 11.08 11.93
CA THR A 97 -11.15 12.05 12.09
C THR A 97 -11.36 12.95 10.86
N ASP A 98 -10.36 13.10 10.02
CA ASP A 98 -10.37 13.85 8.75
C ASP A 98 -10.73 12.99 7.54
N GLY A 99 -11.08 11.71 7.74
CA GLY A 99 -11.33 10.73 6.67
C GLY A 99 -12.62 10.94 5.86
N GLY A 100 -13.50 11.87 6.26
CA GLY A 100 -14.79 12.09 5.61
C GLY A 100 -14.70 12.40 4.11
N GLU A 101 -13.69 13.17 3.70
CA GLU A 101 -13.42 13.47 2.29
C GLU A 101 -13.04 12.21 1.50
N TYR A 102 -12.28 11.31 2.12
CA TYR A 102 -11.92 10.03 1.50
C TYR A 102 -13.14 9.12 1.29
N LEU A 103 -14.03 9.04 2.28
CA LEU A 103 -15.29 8.29 2.15
C LEU A 103 -16.16 8.85 1.01
N GLN A 104 -16.27 10.17 0.90
CA GLN A 104 -16.98 10.80 -0.21
C GLN A 104 -16.34 10.45 -1.57
N ARG A 105 -15.01 10.38 -1.64
CA ARG A 105 -14.28 9.95 -2.85
C ARG A 105 -14.62 8.52 -3.22
N LEU A 106 -14.60 7.57 -2.26
CA LEU A 106 -14.96 6.18 -2.51
C LEU A 106 -16.39 6.06 -3.01
N ALA A 107 -17.35 6.75 -2.37
CA ALA A 107 -18.74 6.77 -2.79
C ALA A 107 -18.91 7.32 -4.22
N ALA A 108 -18.23 8.42 -4.57
CA ALA A 108 -18.28 9.00 -5.91
C ALA A 108 -17.73 8.06 -7.00
N LEU A 109 -16.81 7.16 -6.64
CA LEU A 109 -16.25 6.14 -7.53
C LEU A 109 -17.10 4.84 -7.56
N GLY A 110 -18.15 4.74 -6.73
CA GLY A 110 -18.92 3.52 -6.54
C GLY A 110 -18.08 2.38 -5.95
N ILE A 111 -17.13 2.71 -5.07
CA ILE A 111 -16.32 1.77 -4.30
C ILE A 111 -16.94 1.67 -2.90
N SER A 112 -17.21 0.44 -2.44
CA SER A 112 -17.80 0.21 -1.12
C SER A 112 -16.79 0.53 -0.02
N ASP A 113 -17.22 1.26 1.00
CA ASP A 113 -16.49 1.57 2.23
C ASP A 113 -16.78 0.58 3.37
N ARG A 114 -17.46 -0.53 3.08
CA ARG A 114 -17.97 -1.52 4.06
C ARG A 114 -16.90 -1.98 5.06
N TYR A 115 -15.66 -2.11 4.61
CA TYR A 115 -14.53 -2.57 5.43
C TYR A 115 -13.58 -1.43 5.84
N VAL A 116 -13.98 -0.17 5.62
CA VAL A 116 -13.23 0.98 6.09
C VAL A 116 -13.76 1.37 7.47
N LYS A 117 -12.85 1.49 8.44
CA LYS A 117 -13.19 1.96 9.79
C LYS A 117 -12.60 3.33 10.05
N GLN A 118 -13.41 4.20 10.66
CA GLN A 118 -12.94 5.47 11.16
C GLN A 118 -12.45 5.32 12.60
N VAL A 119 -11.31 5.92 12.91
CA VAL A 119 -10.64 5.89 14.21
C VAL A 119 -10.65 7.31 14.78
N ASP A 120 -11.22 7.44 15.98
CA ASP A 120 -11.28 8.73 16.67
C ASP A 120 -9.93 9.12 17.29
N GLY A 121 -9.70 10.43 17.45
CA GLY A 121 -8.53 10.97 18.12
C GLY A 121 -7.22 10.89 17.34
N THR A 122 -7.25 10.49 16.09
CA THR A 122 -6.08 10.48 15.21
C THR A 122 -6.45 11.00 13.82
N TYR A 123 -5.43 11.37 13.03
CA TYR A 123 -5.60 11.74 11.61
C TYR A 123 -5.45 10.50 10.72
N THR A 124 -5.99 10.60 9.50
CA THR A 124 -5.70 9.66 8.42
C THR A 124 -4.21 9.67 8.11
N ALA A 125 -3.67 8.55 7.63
CA ALA A 125 -2.29 8.48 7.16
C ALA A 125 -2.02 9.57 6.13
N GLN A 126 -0.85 10.23 6.22
CA GLN A 126 -0.52 11.37 5.38
C GLN A 126 0.96 11.39 5.02
N ALA A 127 1.26 11.49 3.73
CA ALA A 127 2.58 11.83 3.23
C ALA A 127 2.64 13.33 2.93
N MET A 128 3.59 14.03 3.53
CA MET A 128 3.92 15.42 3.25
C MET A 128 5.19 15.45 2.41
N ILE A 129 5.03 15.66 1.12
CA ILE A 129 6.09 15.51 0.12
C ILE A 129 6.46 16.87 -0.40
N MET A 130 7.71 17.29 -0.23
CA MET A 130 8.24 18.50 -0.81
C MET A 130 9.28 18.14 -1.87
N THR A 131 9.11 18.69 -3.07
CA THR A 131 9.99 18.44 -4.21
C THR A 131 10.65 19.74 -4.63
N ASP A 132 11.95 19.72 -4.84
CA ASP A 132 12.71 20.87 -5.34
C ASP A 132 12.81 20.88 -6.88
N ARG A 133 13.48 21.90 -7.42
CA ARG A 133 13.65 22.08 -8.88
C ARG A 133 14.46 20.95 -9.54
N ASP A 134 15.31 20.26 -8.80
CA ASP A 134 16.14 19.14 -9.30
C ASP A 134 15.46 17.77 -9.05
N ASN A 135 14.17 17.76 -8.67
CA ASN A 135 13.39 16.58 -8.31
C ASN A 135 13.91 15.82 -7.06
N ASN A 136 14.68 16.46 -6.20
CA ASN A 136 14.96 15.92 -4.88
C ASN A 136 13.70 16.03 -4.01
N GLN A 137 13.51 15.05 -3.13
CA GLN A 137 12.33 15.01 -2.27
C GLN A 137 12.72 14.93 -0.80
N ILE A 138 11.99 15.70 0.00
CA ILE A 138 11.94 15.56 1.46
C ILE A 138 10.52 15.14 1.80
N THR A 139 10.38 13.97 2.44
CA THR A 139 9.07 13.42 2.79
C THR A 139 8.98 13.21 4.30
N ALA A 140 7.92 13.75 4.91
CA ALA A 140 7.49 13.39 6.24
C ALA A 140 6.23 12.52 6.13
N PHE A 141 6.26 11.34 6.71
CA PHE A 141 5.12 10.43 6.71
C PHE A 141 4.53 10.32 8.11
N HIS A 142 3.25 10.64 8.22
CA HIS A 142 2.45 10.46 9.42
C HIS A 142 1.53 9.24 9.22
N PRO A 143 1.74 8.12 9.92
CA PRO A 143 0.96 6.92 9.71
C PRO A 143 -0.48 7.00 10.28
N GLY A 144 -0.69 7.79 11.33
CA GLY A 144 -2.00 8.05 11.92
C GLY A 144 -2.83 6.78 12.15
N ALA A 145 -4.08 6.82 11.70
CA ALA A 145 -5.03 5.71 11.82
C ALA A 145 -4.55 4.39 11.24
N MET A 146 -3.66 4.41 10.24
CA MET A 146 -3.06 3.21 9.63
C MET A 146 -2.43 2.28 10.68
N MET A 147 -1.86 2.83 11.75
CA MET A 147 -1.27 2.03 12.84
C MET A 147 -2.30 1.19 13.60
N GLN A 148 -3.58 1.49 13.46
CA GLN A 148 -4.68 0.78 14.10
C GLN A 148 -5.46 -0.11 13.12
N ALA A 149 -4.94 -0.36 11.93
CA ALA A 149 -5.63 -1.16 10.91
C ALA A 149 -5.96 -2.60 11.36
N HIS A 150 -5.25 -3.14 12.36
CA HIS A 150 -5.53 -4.42 13.00
C HIS A 150 -6.92 -4.52 13.68
N ILE A 151 -7.61 -3.39 13.90
CA ILE A 151 -8.99 -3.40 14.40
C ILE A 151 -10.00 -3.87 13.35
N THR A 152 -9.63 -3.85 12.07
CA THR A 152 -10.41 -4.44 10.99
C THR A 152 -10.17 -5.95 10.97
N ARG A 153 -11.20 -6.73 10.61
CA ARG A 153 -11.08 -8.20 10.59
C ARG A 153 -11.66 -8.77 9.33
N ILE A 154 -10.99 -9.79 8.82
CA ILE A 154 -11.46 -10.55 7.68
C ILE A 154 -12.45 -11.59 8.18
N GLU A 155 -13.71 -11.36 7.83
CA GLU A 155 -14.77 -12.34 8.05
C GLU A 155 -14.97 -13.15 6.76
N SER A 156 -15.21 -14.45 6.92
CA SER A 156 -15.53 -15.30 5.77
C SER A 156 -16.81 -14.79 5.10
N HIS A 157 -16.68 -14.32 3.88
CA HIS A 157 -17.81 -13.86 3.08
C HIS A 157 -17.79 -14.55 1.72
N PRO A 158 -18.91 -15.13 1.27
CA PRO A 158 -18.93 -15.95 0.05
C PRO A 158 -18.54 -15.20 -1.21
N ASP A 159 -18.67 -13.87 -1.22
CA ASP A 159 -18.35 -13.02 -2.37
C ASP A 159 -16.85 -12.65 -2.46
N ILE A 160 -16.09 -12.77 -1.36
CA ILE A 160 -14.67 -12.47 -1.37
C ILE A 160 -13.91 -13.69 -1.89
N LYS A 161 -13.34 -13.57 -3.07
CA LYS A 161 -12.60 -14.66 -3.74
C LYS A 161 -11.10 -14.45 -3.79
N LEU A 162 -10.65 -13.23 -3.53
CA LEU A 162 -9.25 -12.84 -3.57
C LEU A 162 -8.96 -11.84 -2.46
N GLY A 163 -7.85 -12.02 -1.78
CA GLY A 163 -7.27 -11.06 -0.85
C GLY A 163 -6.06 -10.37 -1.46
N ILE A 164 -5.78 -9.16 -1.00
CA ILE A 164 -4.53 -8.46 -1.24
C ILE A 164 -4.06 -7.91 0.09
N ILE A 165 -2.80 -8.15 0.45
CA ILE A 165 -2.11 -7.49 1.56
C ILE A 165 -1.07 -6.57 0.96
N SER A 166 -1.31 -5.29 1.08
CA SER A 166 -0.42 -4.20 0.67
C SER A 166 0.06 -3.40 1.89
N PRO A 167 1.02 -2.49 1.76
CA PRO A 167 1.58 -1.74 2.88
C PRO A 167 0.53 -1.09 3.79
N ASP A 168 0.60 -1.45 5.08
CA ASP A 168 -0.30 -1.01 6.14
C ASP A 168 0.44 -1.05 7.50
N GLY A 169 -0.28 -0.85 8.60
CA GLY A 169 0.24 -1.09 9.95
C GLY A 169 0.76 -2.52 10.08
N ARG A 170 1.95 -2.65 10.69
CA ARG A 170 2.67 -3.93 10.80
C ARG A 170 1.81 -5.07 11.35
N ASP A 171 1.13 -4.82 12.47
CA ASP A 171 0.33 -5.83 13.15
C ASP A 171 -0.88 -6.23 12.31
N ALA A 172 -1.49 -5.27 11.61
CA ALA A 172 -2.59 -5.53 10.69
C ALA A 172 -2.16 -6.46 9.54
N MET A 173 -1.00 -6.21 8.93
CA MET A 173 -0.51 -7.05 7.84
C MET A 173 -0.32 -8.51 8.30
N LEU A 174 0.26 -8.74 9.49
CA LEU A 174 0.44 -10.08 10.06
C LEU A 174 -0.89 -10.77 10.39
N GLU A 175 -1.80 -10.04 11.05
CA GLU A 175 -3.11 -10.58 11.44
C GLU A 175 -3.98 -10.87 10.22
N HIS A 176 -4.03 -9.98 9.24
CA HIS A 176 -4.82 -10.18 8.03
C HIS A 176 -4.31 -11.37 7.20
N ALA A 177 -2.99 -11.60 7.11
CA ALA A 177 -2.44 -12.78 6.45
C ALA A 177 -2.93 -14.07 7.11
N ALA A 178 -2.85 -14.14 8.44
CA ALA A 178 -3.34 -15.30 9.20
C ALA A 178 -4.86 -15.49 9.03
N GLN A 179 -5.63 -14.38 8.98
CA GLN A 179 -7.08 -14.41 8.78
C GLN A 179 -7.47 -14.88 7.37
N PHE A 180 -6.75 -14.48 6.31
CA PHE A 180 -6.96 -15.00 4.96
C PHE A 180 -6.73 -16.50 4.89
N VAL A 181 -5.65 -16.99 5.50
CA VAL A 181 -5.39 -18.44 5.60
C VAL A 181 -6.53 -19.16 6.32
N ALA A 182 -6.95 -18.65 7.48
CA ALA A 182 -8.03 -19.25 8.27
C ALA A 182 -9.38 -19.26 7.53
N ALA A 183 -9.63 -18.24 6.71
CA ALA A 183 -10.84 -18.12 5.88
C ALA A 183 -10.76 -18.94 4.57
N GLY A 184 -9.60 -19.51 4.24
CA GLY A 184 -9.39 -20.23 2.98
C GLY A 184 -9.43 -19.31 1.74
N ILE A 185 -9.16 -18.02 1.90
CA ILE A 185 -9.17 -17.04 0.82
C ILE A 185 -7.75 -16.89 0.28
N PRO A 186 -7.50 -17.19 -1.02
CA PRO A 186 -6.20 -16.96 -1.63
C PRO A 186 -5.87 -15.46 -1.66
N PHE A 187 -4.60 -15.10 -1.42
CA PHE A 187 -4.22 -13.71 -1.40
C PHE A 187 -2.86 -13.43 -2.05
N VAL A 188 -2.73 -12.20 -2.53
CA VAL A 188 -1.49 -11.59 -2.99
C VAL A 188 -0.82 -10.89 -1.82
N PHE A 189 0.46 -11.14 -1.59
CA PHE A 189 1.29 -10.38 -0.67
C PHE A 189 2.17 -9.40 -1.45
N ASP A 190 1.96 -8.12 -1.23
CA ASP A 190 2.74 -6.99 -1.73
C ASP A 190 3.33 -6.24 -0.54
N PRO A 191 4.55 -6.56 -0.12
CA PRO A 191 5.17 -5.87 1.01
C PRO A 191 5.46 -4.40 0.74
N GLY A 192 5.77 -4.04 -0.51
CA GLY A 192 6.10 -2.69 -0.92
C GLY A 192 7.07 -2.00 0.05
N GLN A 193 6.79 -0.75 0.38
CA GLN A 193 7.57 0.03 1.35
C GLN A 193 7.45 -0.47 2.81
N GLY A 194 6.54 -1.36 3.11
CA GLY A 194 6.40 -2.01 4.42
C GLY A 194 7.45 -3.09 4.70
N LEU A 195 8.14 -3.58 3.68
CA LEU A 195 9.11 -4.67 3.80
C LEU A 195 10.15 -4.46 4.91
N PRO A 196 10.70 -3.25 5.15
CA PRO A 196 11.65 -3.02 6.25
C PRO A 196 11.10 -3.27 7.67
N MET A 197 9.79 -3.27 7.86
CA MET A 197 9.15 -3.47 9.17
C MET A 197 9.23 -4.93 9.66
N PHE A 198 9.51 -5.88 8.76
CA PHE A 198 9.46 -7.31 9.06
C PHE A 198 10.86 -7.93 9.14
N ASN A 199 11.03 -8.87 10.06
CA ASN A 199 12.21 -9.72 10.11
C ASN A 199 12.13 -10.88 9.11
N GLY A 200 13.22 -11.65 8.95
CA GLY A 200 13.29 -12.74 7.98
C GLY A 200 12.29 -13.87 8.24
N ALA A 201 11.99 -14.17 9.51
CA ALA A 201 11.03 -15.22 9.88
C ALA A 201 9.60 -14.81 9.51
N GLU A 202 9.21 -13.55 9.77
CA GLU A 202 7.92 -13.00 9.42
C GLU A 202 7.72 -12.93 7.90
N LEU A 203 8.75 -12.51 7.17
CA LEU A 203 8.71 -12.52 5.70
C LEU A 203 8.60 -13.93 5.14
N THR A 204 9.28 -14.91 5.73
CA THR A 204 9.12 -16.32 5.35
C THR A 204 7.70 -16.81 5.60
N GLN A 205 7.11 -16.42 6.73
CA GLN A 205 5.72 -16.73 7.05
C GLN A 205 4.74 -16.15 6.02
N PHE A 206 4.91 -14.89 5.61
CA PHE A 206 4.09 -14.30 4.55
C PHE A 206 4.22 -15.07 3.22
N ILE A 207 5.44 -15.44 2.83
CA ILE A 207 5.70 -16.22 1.61
C ILE A 207 5.00 -17.58 1.67
N GLU A 208 4.98 -18.23 2.83
CA GLU A 208 4.32 -19.52 3.03
C GLU A 208 2.79 -19.43 3.03
N GLN A 209 2.24 -18.34 3.53
CA GLN A 209 0.81 -18.08 3.62
C GLN A 209 0.20 -17.57 2.32
N ALA A 210 0.95 -16.74 1.57
CA ALA A 210 0.45 -16.11 0.36
C ALA A 210 0.35 -17.09 -0.81
N THR A 211 -0.65 -16.88 -1.65
CA THR A 211 -0.77 -17.59 -2.93
C THR A 211 0.16 -16.98 -3.98
N TRP A 212 0.33 -15.68 -3.94
CA TRP A 212 1.22 -14.93 -4.83
C TRP A 212 1.98 -13.87 -4.05
N VAL A 213 3.22 -13.62 -4.43
CA VAL A 213 4.07 -12.55 -3.90
C VAL A 213 4.41 -11.60 -5.04
N THR A 214 4.16 -10.31 -4.85
CA THR A 214 4.47 -9.26 -5.81
C THR A 214 5.54 -8.35 -5.23
N VAL A 215 6.67 -8.24 -5.91
CA VAL A 215 7.80 -7.39 -5.51
C VAL A 215 8.48 -6.80 -6.74
N ASN A 216 9.04 -5.61 -6.62
CA ASN A 216 9.95 -5.07 -7.61
C ASN A 216 11.37 -5.65 -7.42
N ASP A 217 12.32 -5.29 -8.31
CA ASP A 217 13.70 -5.82 -8.27
C ASP A 217 14.42 -5.53 -6.95
N TYR A 218 14.21 -4.35 -6.37
CA TYR A 218 14.82 -3.94 -5.11
C TYR A 218 14.20 -4.68 -3.92
N GLU A 219 12.89 -4.75 -3.87
CA GLU A 219 12.14 -5.47 -2.83
C GLU A 219 12.46 -6.97 -2.88
N GLY A 220 12.51 -7.57 -4.07
CA GLY A 220 12.88 -8.97 -4.26
C GLY A 220 14.28 -9.27 -3.76
N LYS A 221 15.25 -8.37 -3.99
CA LYS A 221 16.61 -8.49 -3.44
C LYS A 221 16.60 -8.43 -1.91
N MET A 222 15.92 -7.44 -1.34
CA MET A 222 15.81 -7.28 0.12
C MET A 222 15.09 -8.48 0.76
N LEU A 223 14.06 -9.01 0.11
CA LEU A 223 13.34 -10.20 0.56
C LEU A 223 14.28 -11.40 0.64
N CYS A 224 15.09 -11.65 -0.40
CA CYS A 224 16.09 -12.71 -0.41
C CYS A 224 17.16 -12.51 0.68
N GLU A 225 17.67 -11.31 0.85
CA GLU A 225 18.67 -11.00 1.87
C GLU A 225 18.16 -11.26 3.30
N ARG A 226 16.91 -10.89 3.58
CA ARG A 226 16.32 -11.07 4.92
C ARG A 226 15.89 -12.48 5.23
N THR A 227 15.37 -13.21 4.23
CA THR A 227 14.87 -14.57 4.42
C THR A 227 15.93 -15.65 4.22
N GLY A 228 17.02 -15.33 3.52
CA GLY A 228 18.00 -16.31 3.06
C GLY A 228 17.49 -17.19 1.90
N LEU A 229 16.30 -16.95 1.38
CA LEU A 229 15.72 -17.68 0.26
C LEU A 229 16.16 -17.07 -1.08
N ARG A 230 16.27 -17.89 -2.12
CA ARG A 230 16.44 -17.40 -3.50
C ARG A 230 15.07 -17.15 -4.13
N LEU A 231 14.97 -16.20 -5.05
CA LEU A 231 13.72 -15.95 -5.79
C LEU A 231 13.14 -17.21 -6.44
N ALA A 232 14.02 -18.07 -6.99
CA ALA A 232 13.61 -19.34 -7.59
C ALA A 232 13.00 -20.34 -6.56
N ASP A 233 13.37 -20.22 -5.31
CA ASP A 233 12.82 -21.07 -4.24
C ASP A 233 11.46 -20.51 -3.74
N ILE A 234 11.33 -19.18 -3.69
CA ILE A 234 10.06 -18.49 -3.38
C ILE A 234 9.01 -18.80 -4.45
N SER A 235 9.38 -18.78 -5.74
CA SER A 235 8.45 -19.02 -6.85
C SER A 235 7.98 -20.47 -6.98
N ARG A 236 8.57 -21.40 -6.24
CA ARG A 236 8.19 -22.85 -6.26
C ARG A 236 7.29 -23.27 -5.10
N LYS A 237 7.12 -22.42 -4.11
CA LYS A 237 6.21 -22.66 -2.97
C LYS A 237 4.78 -22.29 -3.33
#